data_0bdcbb7db71681a1c1337ea50f89fbc0
#
_entry.id   0bdcbb7db71681a1c1337ea50f89fbc0
#
_cell.length_a   1.000
_cell.length_b   1.000
_cell.length_c   1.000
_cell.angle_alpha   90.00
_cell.angle_beta   90.00
_cell.angle_gamma   90.00
#
_symmetry.space_group_name_H-M   'P 1'
#
loop_
_entity.id
_entity.type
_entity.pdbx_description
1 polymer ?
#
loop_
_entity_poly.entity_id
_entity_poly.type
_entity_poly.pdbx_seq_one_letter_code
_entity_poly.pdbx_strand_id
1 'polypeptide(L)'
;MIRVLHSVSNMDRGGIETMLMNYYRHIDRDKVQFDFIVNKKKPSDYDDEIRRLGGHIYQSPGLDPLHYPAYLRFVQQTVTADPRIRILHAHNEAMGLYALKGAEKAGLQVRIAHAHNIWIVRDYKWPLKMFCILPAFFNALGQAICMECNTVGRI
;
A
#
# COMPACT_ATOMS: atom_id res chain seq x y z
N MET A 1 -14.44 -7.79 -13.13
CA MET A 1 -14.13 -7.23 -11.80
C MET A 1 -12.62 -7.16 -11.64
N ILE A 2 -12.09 -5.98 -11.33
CA ILE A 2 -10.68 -5.76 -10.98
C ILE A 2 -10.53 -5.67 -9.45
N ARG A 3 -9.35 -6.00 -8.93
CA ARG A 3 -9.03 -5.86 -7.50
C ARG A 3 -7.95 -4.80 -7.31
N VAL A 4 -8.15 -3.92 -6.33
CA VAL A 4 -7.18 -2.93 -5.88
C VAL A 4 -6.60 -3.41 -4.57
N LEU A 5 -5.29 -3.63 -4.54
CA LEU A 5 -4.57 -4.08 -3.36
C LEU A 5 -4.01 -2.87 -2.61
N HIS A 6 -4.58 -2.58 -1.45
CA HIS A 6 -4.13 -1.52 -0.56
C HIS A 6 -3.07 -2.04 0.41
N SER A 7 -1.93 -1.37 0.52
CA SER A 7 -0.92 -1.64 1.55
C SER A 7 -1.07 -0.62 2.66
N VAL A 8 -1.43 -1.10 3.86
CA VAL A 8 -1.70 -0.29 5.06
C VAL A 8 -1.02 -0.88 6.29
N SER A 9 -0.93 -0.14 7.38
CA SER A 9 -0.36 -0.64 8.62
C SER A 9 -1.28 -1.66 9.32
N ASN A 10 -2.56 -1.36 9.39
CA ASN A 10 -3.64 -2.18 9.95
C ASN A 10 -4.98 -1.67 9.40
N MET A 11 -6.09 -2.23 9.84
CA MET A 11 -7.44 -1.78 9.51
C MET A 11 -8.26 -1.45 10.78
N ASP A 12 -7.62 -0.79 11.76
CA ASP A 12 -8.29 -0.20 12.94
C ASP A 12 -9.01 1.10 12.53
N ARG A 13 -9.73 1.74 13.46
CA ARG A 13 -10.46 3.00 13.21
C ARG A 13 -9.55 4.22 13.19
N GLY A 14 -8.60 4.27 12.25
CA GLY A 14 -7.77 5.42 11.94
C GLY A 14 -8.33 6.28 10.81
N GLY A 15 -7.66 7.38 10.49
CA GLY A 15 -8.11 8.30 9.44
C GLY A 15 -8.05 7.68 8.04
N ILE A 16 -6.93 7.03 7.71
CA ILE A 16 -6.71 6.38 6.40
C ILE A 16 -7.69 5.21 6.23
N GLU A 17 -7.78 4.36 7.24
CA GLU A 17 -8.59 3.16 7.25
C GLU A 17 -10.08 3.52 7.13
N THR A 18 -10.53 4.53 7.88
CA THR A 18 -11.91 5.02 7.80
C THR A 18 -12.22 5.62 6.43
N MET A 19 -11.29 6.37 5.85
CA MET A 19 -11.42 6.89 4.48
C MET A 19 -11.56 5.75 3.47
N LEU A 20 -10.68 4.76 3.52
CA LEU A 20 -10.73 3.59 2.62
C LEU A 20 -12.04 2.83 2.76
N MET A 21 -12.51 2.60 3.99
CA MET A 21 -13.78 1.92 4.24
C MET A 21 -14.98 2.73 3.74
N ASN A 22 -14.94 4.06 3.85
CA ASN A 22 -15.98 4.91 3.29
C ASN A 22 -16.07 4.76 1.77
N TYR A 23 -14.95 4.76 1.05
CA TYR A 23 -14.95 4.45 -0.37
C TYR A 23 -15.44 3.03 -0.65
N TYR A 24 -14.94 2.03 0.09
CA TYR A 24 -15.27 0.63 -0.14
C TYR A 24 -16.75 0.30 0.04
N ARG A 25 -17.44 0.99 0.95
CA ARG A 25 -18.91 0.85 1.14
C ARG A 25 -19.71 1.36 -0.05
N HIS A 26 -19.20 2.36 -0.78
CA HIS A 26 -19.95 3.09 -1.81
C HIS A 26 -19.54 2.76 -3.25
N ILE A 27 -18.41 2.07 -3.48
CA ILE A 27 -18.02 1.66 -4.83
C ILE A 27 -18.92 0.55 -5.37
N ASP A 28 -18.98 0.45 -6.70
CA ASP A 28 -19.58 -0.69 -7.40
C ASP A 28 -18.67 -1.92 -7.26
N ARG A 29 -18.96 -2.77 -6.27
CA ARG A 29 -18.15 -3.94 -5.92
C ARG A 29 -18.19 -5.05 -6.97
N ASP A 30 -19.11 -5.02 -7.90
CA ASP A 30 -19.13 -5.94 -9.03
C ASP A 30 -18.06 -5.58 -10.07
N LYS A 31 -17.66 -4.31 -10.13
CA LYS A 31 -16.61 -3.82 -11.01
C LYS A 31 -15.25 -3.74 -10.34
N VAL A 32 -15.20 -3.24 -9.09
CA VAL A 32 -13.96 -2.99 -8.34
C VAL A 32 -14.08 -3.57 -6.94
N GLN A 33 -13.10 -4.36 -6.52
CA GLN A 33 -12.98 -4.89 -5.18
C GLN A 33 -11.70 -4.37 -4.50
N PHE A 34 -11.75 -4.16 -3.19
CA PHE A 34 -10.59 -3.81 -2.39
C PHE A 34 -10.06 -5.02 -1.63
N ASP A 35 -8.75 -5.17 -1.66
CA ASP A 35 -7.99 -6.09 -0.83
C ASP A 35 -6.95 -5.32 -0.03
N PHE A 36 -6.51 -5.89 1.09
CA PHE A 36 -5.63 -5.20 2.02
C PHE A 36 -4.45 -6.08 2.41
N ILE A 37 -3.22 -5.54 2.28
CA ILE A 37 -2.03 -6.05 2.95
C ILE A 37 -1.88 -5.28 4.24
N VAL A 38 -1.86 -5.99 5.37
CA VAL A 38 -1.69 -5.42 6.71
C VAL A 38 -0.39 -5.90 7.34
N ASN A 39 0.29 -5.02 8.07
CA ASN A 39 1.58 -5.31 8.69
C ASN A 39 1.46 -5.77 10.14
N LYS A 40 0.35 -5.46 10.81
CA LYS A 40 0.08 -5.90 12.18
C LYS A 40 -0.61 -7.24 12.21
N LYS A 41 -0.16 -8.13 13.11
CA LYS A 41 -0.68 -9.50 13.28
C LYS A 41 -1.96 -9.58 14.11
N LYS A 42 -2.42 -8.47 14.71
CA LYS A 42 -3.64 -8.46 15.54
C LYS A 42 -4.86 -8.24 14.64
N PRO A 43 -6.02 -8.85 14.97
CA PRO A 43 -7.27 -8.50 14.34
C PRO A 43 -7.56 -7.00 14.45
N SER A 44 -8.12 -6.42 13.42
CA SER A 44 -8.45 -5.00 13.34
C SER A 44 -9.97 -4.79 13.29
N ASP A 45 -10.43 -3.59 13.65
CA ASP A 45 -11.86 -3.25 13.79
C ASP A 45 -12.67 -3.46 12.49
N TYR A 46 -12.04 -3.25 11.34
CA TYR A 46 -12.72 -3.37 10.04
C TYR A 46 -12.57 -4.75 9.37
N ASP A 47 -11.84 -5.69 9.96
CA ASP A 47 -11.54 -6.97 9.32
C ASP A 47 -12.81 -7.76 8.92
N ASP A 48 -13.79 -7.84 9.81
CA ASP A 48 -15.02 -8.58 9.55
C ASP A 48 -15.90 -7.88 8.51
N GLU A 49 -15.89 -6.55 8.51
CA GLU A 49 -16.62 -5.77 7.52
C GLU A 49 -16.00 -5.94 6.13
N ILE A 50 -14.67 -5.89 6.02
CA ILE A 50 -13.94 -6.10 4.77
C ILE A 50 -14.29 -7.47 4.17
N ARG A 51 -14.23 -8.54 4.97
CA ARG A 51 -14.59 -9.90 4.52
C ARG A 51 -16.04 -9.99 4.07
N ARG A 52 -16.97 -9.37 4.81
CA ARG A 52 -18.39 -9.33 4.47
C ARG A 52 -18.67 -8.60 3.14
N LEU A 53 -17.87 -7.58 2.82
CA LEU A 53 -17.94 -6.84 1.55
C LEU A 53 -17.25 -7.57 0.38
N GLY A 54 -16.59 -8.71 0.63
CA GLY A 54 -15.92 -9.53 -0.40
C GLY A 54 -14.43 -9.24 -0.58
N GLY A 55 -13.83 -8.42 0.30
CA GLY A 55 -12.41 -8.12 0.31
C GLY A 55 -11.60 -9.19 1.04
N HIS A 56 -10.31 -9.29 0.68
CA HIS A 56 -9.34 -10.15 1.33
C HIS A 56 -8.36 -9.33 2.16
N ILE A 57 -7.90 -9.94 3.26
CA ILE A 57 -6.87 -9.37 4.13
C ILE A 57 -5.68 -10.32 4.12
N TYR A 58 -4.53 -9.82 3.67
CA TYR A 58 -3.27 -10.53 3.60
C TYR A 58 -2.35 -10.03 4.71
N GLN A 59 -2.01 -10.88 5.65
CA GLN A 59 -1.08 -10.53 6.72
C GLN A 59 0.37 -10.70 6.27
N SER A 60 1.10 -9.60 6.22
CA SER A 60 2.50 -9.60 5.80
C SER A 60 3.43 -10.03 6.95
N PRO A 61 4.67 -10.45 6.64
CA PRO A 61 5.68 -10.79 7.65
C PRO A 61 6.16 -9.60 8.50
N GLY A 62 5.72 -8.40 8.22
CA GLY A 62 6.12 -7.17 8.88
C GLY A 62 6.84 -6.23 7.92
N LEU A 63 6.83 -4.95 8.25
CA LEU A 63 7.46 -3.88 7.45
C LEU A 63 8.52 -3.18 8.29
N ASP A 64 9.55 -3.91 8.69
CA ASP A 64 10.74 -3.43 9.38
C ASP A 64 12.01 -3.78 8.58
N PRO A 65 13.16 -3.14 8.86
CA PRO A 65 14.37 -3.30 8.06
C PRO A 65 14.85 -4.74 7.89
N LEU A 66 14.66 -5.59 8.89
CA LEU A 66 15.10 -6.99 8.84
C LEU A 66 14.19 -7.85 7.94
N HIS A 67 12.95 -7.42 7.75
CA HIS A 67 11.93 -8.17 7.02
C HIS A 67 11.64 -7.62 5.61
N TYR A 68 12.28 -6.53 5.16
CA TYR A 68 12.03 -5.96 3.83
C TYR A 68 12.12 -6.97 2.67
N PRO A 69 13.14 -7.85 2.59
CA PRO A 69 13.19 -8.84 1.52
C PRO A 69 12.04 -9.85 1.57
N ALA A 70 11.60 -10.22 2.78
CA ALA A 70 10.47 -11.12 2.98
C ALA A 70 9.14 -10.41 2.61
N TYR A 71 8.97 -9.16 3.02
CA TYR A 71 7.82 -8.34 2.68
C TYR A 71 7.68 -8.15 1.15
N LEU A 72 8.76 -7.81 0.48
CA LEU A 72 8.78 -7.63 -0.98
C LEU A 72 8.37 -8.92 -1.70
N ARG A 73 8.93 -10.07 -1.29
CA ARG A 73 8.54 -11.38 -1.84
C ARG A 73 7.08 -11.71 -1.56
N PHE A 74 6.59 -11.39 -0.37
CA PHE A 74 5.20 -11.59 0.01
C PHE A 74 4.25 -10.80 -0.90
N VAL A 75 4.52 -9.51 -1.14
CA VAL A 75 3.74 -8.68 -2.07
C VAL A 75 3.77 -9.25 -3.48
N GLN A 76 4.96 -9.62 -3.97
CA GLN A 76 5.12 -10.24 -5.28
C GLN A 76 4.27 -11.51 -5.41
N GLN A 77 4.31 -12.40 -4.43
CA GLN A 77 3.53 -13.64 -4.42
C GLN A 77 2.03 -13.36 -4.37
N THR A 78 1.59 -12.42 -3.53
CA THR A 78 0.18 -12.03 -3.42
C THR A 78 -0.37 -11.51 -4.76
N VAL A 79 0.37 -10.63 -5.43
CA VAL A 79 -0.04 -10.11 -6.75
C VAL A 79 -0.05 -11.20 -7.81
N THR A 80 0.96 -12.07 -7.81
CA THR A 80 1.05 -13.17 -8.81
C THR A 80 -0.04 -14.22 -8.61
N ALA A 81 -0.49 -14.45 -7.36
CA ALA A 81 -1.50 -15.45 -7.02
C ALA A 81 -2.91 -15.08 -7.50
N ASP A 82 -3.23 -13.80 -7.62
CA ASP A 82 -4.54 -13.36 -8.13
C ASP A 82 -4.39 -12.37 -9.30
N PRO A 83 -4.54 -12.83 -10.55
CA PRO A 83 -4.40 -11.99 -11.74
C PRO A 83 -5.47 -10.88 -11.86
N ARG A 84 -6.50 -10.89 -11.01
CA ARG A 84 -7.50 -9.81 -10.92
C ARG A 84 -6.96 -8.59 -10.19
N ILE A 85 -5.88 -8.72 -9.40
CA ILE A 85 -5.16 -7.59 -8.81
C ILE A 85 -4.49 -6.81 -9.93
N ARG A 86 -5.01 -5.63 -10.24
CA ARG A 86 -4.54 -4.77 -11.34
C ARG A 86 -3.89 -3.49 -10.86
N ILE A 87 -4.12 -3.13 -9.61
CA ILE A 87 -3.63 -1.89 -9.00
C ILE A 87 -3.09 -2.22 -7.62
N LEU A 88 -1.90 -1.71 -7.28
CA LEU A 88 -1.42 -1.64 -5.90
C LEU A 88 -1.42 -0.17 -5.47
N HIS A 89 -2.05 0.12 -4.32
CA HIS A 89 -2.11 1.44 -3.71
C HIS A 89 -1.48 1.40 -2.31
N ALA A 90 -0.30 1.98 -2.17
CA ALA A 90 0.47 1.97 -0.94
C ALA A 90 0.20 3.25 -0.12
N HIS A 91 -0.19 3.08 1.14
CA HIS A 91 -0.48 4.16 2.10
C HIS A 91 0.56 4.24 3.24
N ASN A 92 1.63 3.47 3.15
CA ASN A 92 2.68 3.38 4.18
C ASN A 92 3.80 4.40 3.97
N GLU A 93 3.52 5.50 3.27
CA GLU A 93 4.46 6.60 3.01
C GLU A 93 5.81 6.08 2.44
N ALA A 94 6.95 6.49 3.01
CA ALA A 94 8.27 6.03 2.53
C ALA A 94 8.43 4.51 2.53
N MET A 95 7.78 3.80 3.47
CA MET A 95 7.82 2.35 3.57
C MET A 95 7.00 1.65 2.49
N GLY A 96 6.04 2.35 1.88
CA GLY A 96 5.25 1.88 0.75
C GLY A 96 6.10 1.51 -0.47
N LEU A 97 7.33 2.04 -0.57
CA LEU A 97 8.29 1.70 -1.62
C LEU A 97 8.50 0.18 -1.76
N TYR A 98 8.53 -0.55 -0.65
CA TYR A 98 8.74 -2.02 -0.69
C TYR A 98 7.52 -2.75 -1.26
N ALA A 99 6.31 -2.25 -1.00
CA ALA A 99 5.10 -2.74 -1.64
C ALA A 99 5.13 -2.48 -3.15
N LEU A 100 5.49 -1.25 -3.56
CA LEU A 100 5.58 -0.87 -4.97
C LEU A 100 6.61 -1.71 -5.73
N LYS A 101 7.81 -1.94 -5.13
CA LYS A 101 8.85 -2.80 -5.71
C LYS A 101 8.44 -4.27 -5.81
N GLY A 102 7.71 -4.78 -4.81
CA GLY A 102 7.16 -6.14 -4.86
C GLY A 102 6.16 -6.32 -5.99
N ALA A 103 5.26 -5.36 -6.16
CA ALA A 103 4.29 -5.33 -7.24
C ALA A 103 4.94 -5.15 -8.62
N GLU A 104 6.00 -4.34 -8.71
CA GLU A 104 6.79 -4.18 -9.94
C GLU A 104 7.42 -5.51 -10.38
N LYS A 105 8.03 -6.24 -9.43
CA LYS A 105 8.61 -7.57 -9.70
C LYS A 105 7.57 -8.60 -10.11
N ALA A 106 6.31 -8.42 -9.71
CA ALA A 106 5.18 -9.23 -10.18
C ALA A 106 4.65 -8.80 -11.57
N GLY A 107 5.21 -7.74 -12.17
CA GLY A 107 4.77 -7.20 -13.46
C GLY A 107 3.53 -6.31 -13.39
N LEU A 108 3.11 -5.88 -12.18
CA LEU A 108 1.94 -5.02 -12.01
C LEU A 108 2.23 -3.61 -12.55
N GLN A 109 1.43 -3.17 -13.53
CA GLN A 109 1.67 -1.90 -14.22
C GLN A 109 1.21 -0.68 -13.41
N VAL A 110 0.07 -0.76 -12.73
CA VAL A 110 -0.49 0.37 -12.00
C VAL A 110 -0.11 0.27 -10.52
N ARG A 111 0.72 1.20 -10.07
CA ARG A 111 1.22 1.28 -8.72
C ARG A 111 1.14 2.71 -8.23
N ILE A 112 0.45 2.94 -7.12
CA ILE A 112 0.17 4.27 -6.56
C ILE A 112 0.87 4.38 -5.21
N ALA A 113 1.69 5.41 -5.03
CA ALA A 113 2.23 5.82 -3.74
C ALA A 113 1.37 6.97 -3.20
N HIS A 114 0.83 6.81 -2.00
CA HIS A 114 0.03 7.84 -1.35
C HIS A 114 0.66 8.25 -0.03
N ALA A 115 1.11 9.49 0.06
CA ALA A 115 1.65 10.07 1.27
C ALA A 115 0.54 10.84 2.01
N HIS A 116 0.27 10.48 3.26
CA HIS A 116 -0.71 11.13 4.11
C HIS A 116 -0.08 12.16 5.06
N ASN A 117 1.25 12.12 5.22
CA ASN A 117 2.01 13.00 6.12
C ASN A 117 3.32 13.47 5.48
N ILE A 118 3.61 14.78 5.64
CA ILE A 118 4.90 15.39 5.22
C ILE A 118 5.95 15.34 6.34
N TRP A 119 5.59 14.93 7.56
CA TRP A 119 6.41 15.12 8.77
C TRP A 119 7.35 13.96 9.12
N ILE A 120 7.35 12.84 8.41
CA ILE A 120 8.13 11.63 8.73
C ILE A 120 9.64 11.87 8.82
N VAL A 121 10.15 12.88 8.14
CA VAL A 121 11.58 13.17 8.11
C VAL A 121 12.07 13.85 9.40
N ARG A 122 11.17 14.46 10.19
CA ARG A 122 11.58 15.31 11.30
C ARG A 122 11.82 14.56 12.62
N ASP A 123 11.11 13.47 12.90
CA ASP A 123 11.10 12.83 14.23
C ASP A 123 11.88 11.51 14.34
N TYR A 124 12.43 11.01 13.24
CA TYR A 124 13.26 9.80 13.26
C TYR A 124 14.67 10.09 13.76
N LYS A 125 15.16 9.34 14.76
CA LYS A 125 16.52 9.47 15.28
C LYS A 125 17.56 9.26 14.18
N TRP A 126 18.54 10.12 14.13
CA TRP A 126 19.54 10.31 13.08
C TRP A 126 20.16 9.05 12.43
N PRO A 127 20.58 7.98 13.15
CA PRO A 127 21.24 6.84 12.49
C PRO A 127 20.32 6.01 11.61
N LEU A 128 19.01 5.92 11.92
CA LEU A 128 18.05 5.21 11.07
C LEU A 128 17.64 6.01 9.83
N LYS A 129 17.70 7.35 9.88
CA LYS A 129 17.40 8.23 8.74
C LYS A 129 18.30 8.00 7.54
N MET A 130 19.58 7.74 7.79
CA MET A 130 20.59 7.63 6.75
C MET A 130 20.50 6.31 5.96
N PHE A 131 20.04 5.24 6.59
CA PHE A 131 19.97 3.91 5.95
C PHE A 131 18.68 3.68 5.13
N CYS A 132 17.60 4.31 5.52
CA CYS A 132 16.28 4.05 4.91
C CYS A 132 15.89 5.06 3.82
N ILE A 133 16.50 6.23 3.77
CA ILE A 133 15.90 7.37 3.06
C ILE A 133 16.67 7.80 1.82
N LEU A 134 18.01 7.73 1.79
CA LEU A 134 18.73 8.46 0.76
C LEU A 134 18.75 7.90 -0.67
N PRO A 135 18.98 6.63 -0.98
CA PRO A 135 19.01 6.24 -2.39
C PRO A 135 17.67 5.78 -2.99
N ALA A 136 16.81 5.21 -2.17
CA ALA A 136 15.56 4.62 -2.66
C ALA A 136 14.42 5.64 -2.74
N PHE A 137 14.44 6.63 -1.85
CA PHE A 137 13.40 7.66 -1.76
C PHE A 137 13.44 8.63 -2.95
N PHE A 138 14.64 9.10 -3.35
CA PHE A 138 14.77 10.02 -4.48
C PHE A 138 14.41 9.39 -5.82
N ASN A 139 14.73 8.12 -6.04
CA ASN A 139 14.41 7.45 -7.31
C ASN A 139 12.93 7.05 -7.44
N ALA A 140 12.29 6.66 -6.35
CA ALA A 140 10.88 6.26 -6.38
C ALA A 140 9.91 7.44 -6.27
N LEU A 141 10.26 8.48 -5.48
CA LEU A 141 9.46 9.70 -5.39
C LEU A 141 9.47 10.47 -6.72
N GLY A 142 10.60 10.53 -7.41
CA GLY A 142 10.70 11.17 -8.72
C GLY A 142 9.77 10.57 -9.77
N GLN A 143 9.52 9.26 -9.72
CA GLN A 143 8.60 8.59 -10.65
C GLN A 143 7.14 8.61 -10.19
N ALA A 144 6.87 8.50 -8.90
CA ALA A 144 5.49 8.47 -8.36
C ALA A 144 4.86 9.87 -8.31
N ILE A 145 5.60 10.90 -7.91
CA ILE A 145 5.12 12.30 -7.92
C ILE A 145 4.88 12.78 -9.36
N CYS A 146 5.67 12.31 -10.33
CA CYS A 146 5.48 12.64 -11.74
C CYS A 146 4.17 12.04 -12.32
N MET A 147 3.67 10.93 -11.78
CA MET A 147 2.37 10.37 -12.23
C MET A 147 1.17 11.17 -11.71
N GLU A 148 1.19 11.68 -10.48
CA GLU A 148 0.10 12.53 -9.96
C GLU A 148 0.05 13.90 -10.63
N CYS A 149 1.20 14.54 -10.89
CA CYS A 149 1.24 15.83 -11.59
C CYS A 149 0.78 15.78 -13.04
N ASN A 150 0.93 14.66 -13.74
CA ASN A 150 0.50 14.55 -15.15
C ASN A 150 -1.01 14.26 -15.31
N THR A 151 -1.70 13.81 -14.26
CA THR A 151 -3.14 13.52 -14.34
C THR A 151 -4.01 14.74 -14.01
N VAL A 152 -3.49 15.72 -13.28
CA VAL A 152 -4.22 16.96 -12.92
C VAL A 152 -4.13 18.05 -14.00
N GLY A 153 -3.30 17.88 -14.99
CA GLY A 153 -3.06 18.87 -16.06
C GLY A 153 -3.91 18.73 -17.34
N ARG A 154 -4.94 17.85 -17.35
CA ARG A 154 -5.85 17.72 -18.50
C ARG A 154 -7.29 17.50 -18.03
N ILE A 155 -7.92 18.55 -17.61
CA ILE A 155 -9.37 18.75 -17.70
C ILE A 155 -9.60 20.08 -18.38
#